data_227a7cacd965e531a2ca84d818f40365
#
_entry.id   227a7cacd965e531a2ca84d818f40365
#
_cell.length_a   1.000
_cell.length_b   1.000
_cell.length_c   1.000
_cell.angle_alpha   90.00
_cell.angle_beta   90.00
_cell.angle_gamma   90.00
#
_symmetry.space_group_name_H-M   'P 1'
#
loop_
_entity.id
_entity.type
_entity.pdbx_description
1 polymer ?
#
loop_
_entity_poly.entity_id
_entity_poly.type
_entity_poly.pdbx_seq_one_letter_code
_entity_poly.pdbx_strand_id
1 'polypeptide(L)'
;MKRLLLLLSACMLPATAAPEKKIIDGVTYHLLSAKPSQIRMVWKDAKGGQIETFPQAVAHLASEKETPETIMNGGIYEPGGIPSGLLIQDGRELTPLNPRNGKGNFFLKPNGIFLIGDKGAAVIDTTEYPPAGVKVTQAVQSGPLLLRRGIIHPEFRAGSPNRLHRNGIGVAKDGTVVLAMTDIRSPKYPNLHEFAKLFADLGCEDALFLDGDISQMRSGEALGKPSGPFGSFIAVVKEVKPADEAP
;
A
#
# COMPACT_ATOMS: atom_id res chain seq x y z
N MET A 1 -20.33 19.89 37.02
CA MET A 1 -19.12 19.42 36.33
C MET A 1 -19.50 19.12 34.86
N LYS A 2 -19.20 20.02 33.93
CA LYS A 2 -19.49 19.84 32.51
C LYS A 2 -18.34 19.03 31.90
N ARG A 3 -18.60 17.80 31.45
CA ARG A 3 -17.65 16.99 30.68
C ARG A 3 -17.54 17.59 29.27
N LEU A 4 -16.38 18.17 28.97
CA LEU A 4 -16.00 18.61 27.64
C LEU A 4 -15.71 17.36 26.81
N LEU A 5 -16.63 16.96 25.92
CA LEU A 5 -16.32 15.96 24.88
C LEU A 5 -15.38 16.62 23.86
N LEU A 6 -14.11 16.27 23.89
CA LEU A 6 -13.21 16.54 22.76
C LEU A 6 -13.61 15.58 21.64
N LEU A 7 -14.31 16.11 20.63
CA LEU A 7 -14.47 15.46 19.33
C LEU A 7 -13.07 15.48 18.66
N LEU A 8 -12.34 14.35 18.71
CA LEU A 8 -11.23 14.14 17.80
C LEU A 8 -11.81 14.06 16.37
N SER A 9 -11.72 15.17 15.65
CA SER A 9 -11.94 15.19 14.21
C SER A 9 -10.83 14.37 13.56
N ALA A 10 -11.13 13.16 13.10
CA ALA A 10 -10.25 12.42 12.21
C ALA A 10 -10.03 13.29 10.97
N CYS A 11 -8.80 13.76 10.79
CA CYS A 11 -8.44 14.56 9.62
C CYS A 11 -8.41 13.63 8.41
N MET A 12 -9.56 13.46 7.75
CA MET A 12 -9.65 12.72 6.47
C MET A 12 -8.83 13.47 5.44
N LEU A 13 -7.86 12.81 4.84
CA LEU A 13 -7.15 13.32 3.68
C LEU A 13 -8.14 13.38 2.50
N PRO A 14 -8.19 14.48 1.75
CA PRO A 14 -8.96 14.48 0.51
C PRO A 14 -8.38 13.45 -0.46
N ALA A 15 -9.22 12.76 -1.23
CA ALA A 15 -8.76 11.91 -2.32
C ALA A 15 -8.05 12.79 -3.36
N THR A 16 -6.73 12.76 -3.38
CA THR A 16 -5.90 13.61 -4.24
C THR A 16 -5.08 12.75 -5.19
N ALA A 17 -4.95 13.23 -6.44
CA ALA A 17 -4.20 12.56 -7.50
C ALA A 17 -2.69 12.49 -7.26
N ALA A 18 -2.14 13.36 -6.42
CA ALA A 18 -0.73 13.45 -6.09
C ALA A 18 -0.50 13.29 -4.57
N PRO A 19 0.62 12.65 -4.17
CA PRO A 19 0.96 12.49 -2.77
C PRO A 19 1.16 13.83 -2.07
N GLU A 20 0.52 13.99 -0.91
CA GLU A 20 0.76 15.13 -0.03
C GLU A 20 2.04 14.90 0.79
N LYS A 21 2.89 15.91 0.88
CA LYS A 21 4.09 15.86 1.73
C LYS A 21 3.76 16.43 3.11
N LYS A 22 3.91 15.61 4.16
CA LYS A 22 3.69 16.01 5.57
C LYS A 22 4.90 15.71 6.43
N ILE A 23 5.13 16.60 7.43
CA ILE A 23 6.12 16.36 8.49
C ILE A 23 5.36 16.02 9.77
N ILE A 24 5.61 14.84 10.32
CA ILE A 24 4.99 14.32 11.55
C ILE A 24 6.11 13.80 12.45
N ASP A 25 6.23 14.35 13.66
CA ASP A 25 7.26 14.00 14.65
C ASP A 25 8.71 14.05 14.09
N GLY A 26 8.95 15.03 13.18
CA GLY A 26 10.24 15.24 12.53
C GLY A 26 10.55 14.28 11.38
N VAL A 27 9.64 13.39 11.03
CA VAL A 27 9.72 12.52 9.84
C VAL A 27 8.91 13.13 8.72
N THR A 28 9.49 13.19 7.52
CA THR A 28 8.78 13.63 6.31
C THR A 28 8.18 12.42 5.61
N TYR A 29 6.87 12.48 5.33
CA TYR A 29 6.11 11.44 4.64
C TYR A 29 5.50 11.96 3.34
N HIS A 30 5.33 11.07 2.37
CA HIS A 30 4.44 11.19 1.24
C HIS A 30 3.19 10.38 1.53
N LEU A 31 2.03 11.01 1.56
CA LEU A 31 0.73 10.44 1.92
C LEU A 31 -0.23 10.58 0.76
N LEU A 32 -0.96 9.52 0.44
CA LEU A 32 -1.95 9.52 -0.62
C LEU A 32 -3.17 8.72 -0.18
N SER A 33 -4.36 9.27 -0.39
CA SER A 33 -5.64 8.57 -0.21
C SER A 33 -6.30 8.31 -1.56
N ALA A 34 -6.86 7.12 -1.74
CA ALA A 34 -7.50 6.71 -2.97
C ALA A 34 -8.74 5.83 -2.69
N LYS A 35 -9.69 5.82 -3.62
CA LYS A 35 -10.79 4.85 -3.59
C LYS A 35 -10.29 3.47 -4.00
N PRO A 36 -10.87 2.38 -3.49
CA PRO A 36 -10.50 1.02 -3.93
C PRO A 36 -10.55 0.83 -5.45
N SER A 37 -11.52 1.47 -6.11
CA SER A 37 -11.69 1.42 -7.58
C SER A 37 -10.53 2.00 -8.38
N GLN A 38 -9.70 2.85 -7.76
CA GLN A 38 -8.53 3.48 -8.40
C GLN A 38 -7.25 2.65 -8.25
N ILE A 39 -7.24 1.58 -7.46
CA ILE A 39 -6.02 0.82 -7.16
C ILE A 39 -5.83 -0.32 -8.16
N ARG A 40 -4.58 -0.48 -8.64
CA ARG A 40 -4.16 -1.61 -9.48
C ARG A 40 -2.88 -2.22 -8.95
N MET A 41 -2.85 -3.55 -8.88
CA MET A 41 -1.59 -4.29 -8.74
C MET A 41 -1.00 -4.50 -10.13
N VAL A 42 0.30 -4.24 -10.28
CA VAL A 42 0.99 -4.38 -11.56
C VAL A 42 2.28 -5.17 -11.35
N TRP A 43 2.39 -6.31 -12.00
CA TRP A 43 3.59 -7.15 -12.03
C TRP A 43 3.85 -7.76 -13.38
N LYS A 44 2.80 -8.16 -14.11
CA LYS A 44 2.94 -8.78 -15.44
C LYS A 44 2.10 -8.06 -16.47
N ASP A 45 2.62 -8.03 -17.68
CA ASP A 45 1.86 -7.61 -18.86
C ASP A 45 0.89 -8.71 -19.35
N ALA A 46 0.08 -8.40 -20.34
CA ALA A 46 -0.89 -9.33 -20.91
C ALA A 46 -0.24 -10.59 -21.54
N LYS A 47 1.06 -10.53 -21.89
CA LYS A 47 1.84 -11.65 -22.47
C LYS A 47 2.58 -12.46 -21.39
N GLY A 48 2.49 -12.06 -20.11
CA GLY A 48 3.17 -12.70 -19.00
C GLY A 48 4.61 -12.19 -18.75
N GLY A 49 5.05 -11.15 -19.48
CA GLY A 49 6.33 -10.48 -19.24
C GLY A 49 6.33 -9.72 -17.94
N GLN A 50 7.47 -9.73 -17.21
CA GLN A 50 7.59 -8.97 -15.97
C GLN A 50 7.67 -7.47 -16.24
N ILE A 51 6.98 -6.72 -15.42
CA ILE A 51 7.01 -5.26 -15.35
C ILE A 51 7.86 -4.90 -14.14
N GLU A 52 9.06 -4.40 -14.38
CA GLU A 52 10.07 -4.18 -13.34
C GLU A 52 10.33 -2.69 -13.06
N THR A 53 9.91 -1.79 -13.95
CA THR A 53 10.21 -0.36 -13.85
C THR A 53 8.95 0.50 -13.90
N PHE A 54 9.02 1.72 -13.33
CA PHE A 54 7.90 2.68 -13.40
C PHE A 54 7.48 2.99 -14.84
N PRO A 55 8.39 3.25 -15.81
CA PRO A 55 7.98 3.46 -17.20
C PRO A 55 7.26 2.26 -17.81
N GLN A 56 7.67 1.03 -17.50
CA GLN A 56 6.96 -0.17 -17.97
C GLN A 56 5.56 -0.28 -17.35
N ALA A 57 5.41 0.03 -16.05
CA ALA A 57 4.10 0.05 -15.38
C ALA A 57 3.17 1.11 -16.01
N VAL A 58 3.69 2.30 -16.32
CA VAL A 58 2.95 3.34 -17.04
C VAL A 58 2.50 2.85 -18.42
N ALA A 59 3.41 2.25 -19.19
CA ALA A 59 3.10 1.75 -20.54
C ALA A 59 2.05 0.64 -20.50
N HIS A 60 2.13 -0.27 -19.52
CA HIS A 60 1.13 -1.32 -19.32
C HIS A 60 -0.25 -0.74 -19.02
N LEU A 61 -0.37 0.14 -18.01
CA LEU A 61 -1.64 0.77 -17.65
C LEU A 61 -2.24 1.56 -18.82
N ALA A 62 -1.41 2.27 -19.60
CA ALA A 62 -1.86 2.96 -20.79
C ALA A 62 -2.40 2.00 -21.87
N SER A 63 -1.82 0.80 -22.00
CA SER A 63 -2.33 -0.23 -22.93
C SER A 63 -3.70 -0.78 -22.50
N GLU A 64 -3.99 -0.77 -21.19
CA GLU A 64 -5.30 -1.10 -20.61
C GLU A 64 -6.27 0.10 -20.57
N LYS A 65 -5.90 1.23 -21.23
CA LYS A 65 -6.67 2.48 -21.26
C LYS A 65 -6.83 3.16 -19.91
N GLU A 66 -5.92 2.88 -18.99
CA GLU A 66 -5.88 3.49 -17.66
C GLU A 66 -4.78 4.57 -17.61
N THR A 67 -5.04 5.64 -16.86
CA THR A 67 -4.10 6.76 -16.68
C THR A 67 -3.57 6.72 -15.26
N PRO A 68 -2.32 6.30 -15.02
CA PRO A 68 -1.74 6.34 -13.69
C PRO A 68 -1.46 7.78 -13.25
N GLU A 69 -1.86 8.11 -12.02
CA GLU A 69 -1.60 9.39 -11.38
C GLU A 69 -0.43 9.28 -10.40
N THR A 70 -0.36 8.16 -9.68
CA THR A 70 0.73 7.84 -8.76
C THR A 70 1.00 6.34 -8.81
N ILE A 71 2.27 5.96 -8.77
CA ILE A 71 2.71 4.57 -8.65
C ILE A 71 3.70 4.46 -7.49
N MET A 72 3.53 3.44 -6.66
CA MET A 72 4.45 3.06 -5.57
C MET A 72 4.89 1.61 -5.80
N ASN A 73 6.15 1.24 -5.43
CA ASN A 73 6.51 -0.17 -5.43
C ASN A 73 5.66 -0.94 -4.42
N GLY A 74 5.39 -2.20 -4.76
CA GLY A 74 4.57 -3.11 -3.97
C GLY A 74 5.30 -3.73 -2.78
N GLY A 75 4.94 -4.99 -2.46
CA GLY A 75 5.48 -5.74 -1.34
C GLY A 75 6.88 -6.31 -1.58
N ILE A 76 7.43 -6.91 -0.53
CA ILE A 76 8.73 -7.59 -0.54
C ILE A 76 8.77 -8.66 -1.63
N TYR A 77 9.91 -8.77 -2.30
CA TYR A 77 10.15 -9.71 -3.39
C TYR A 77 11.51 -10.41 -3.27
N GLU A 78 11.64 -11.55 -3.94
CA GLU A 78 12.83 -12.37 -4.03
C GLU A 78 13.70 -11.95 -5.22
N PRO A 79 14.98 -12.42 -5.30
CA PRO A 79 15.81 -12.22 -6.48
C PRO A 79 15.08 -12.60 -7.78
N GLY A 80 15.24 -11.77 -8.82
CA GLY A 80 14.50 -11.91 -10.09
C GLY A 80 13.15 -11.23 -10.09
N GLY A 81 12.85 -10.37 -9.09
CA GLY A 81 11.62 -9.58 -9.06
C GLY A 81 10.35 -10.40 -8.82
N ILE A 82 10.48 -11.55 -8.14
CA ILE A 82 9.36 -12.45 -7.86
C ILE A 82 8.74 -12.06 -6.52
N PRO A 83 7.44 -11.70 -6.43
CA PRO A 83 6.78 -11.41 -5.15
C PRO A 83 6.96 -12.55 -4.15
N SER A 84 7.32 -12.23 -2.89
CA SER A 84 7.60 -13.24 -1.84
C SER A 84 6.36 -14.02 -1.40
N GLY A 85 5.17 -13.58 -1.77
CA GLY A 85 3.89 -14.22 -1.44
C GLY A 85 2.79 -13.91 -2.44
N LEU A 86 1.55 -14.00 -1.98
CA LEU A 86 0.37 -13.81 -2.83
C LEU A 86 0.43 -12.51 -3.62
N LEU A 87 0.24 -12.62 -4.93
CA LEU A 87 -0.08 -11.50 -5.80
C LEU A 87 -1.25 -11.86 -6.70
N ILE A 88 -2.30 -11.05 -6.65
CA ILE A 88 -3.45 -11.11 -7.56
C ILE A 88 -3.49 -9.80 -8.35
N GLN A 89 -3.50 -9.93 -9.67
CA GLN A 89 -3.66 -8.84 -10.63
C GLN A 89 -4.87 -9.15 -11.52
N ASP A 90 -5.85 -8.26 -11.51
CA ASP A 90 -7.07 -8.36 -12.33
C ASP A 90 -7.81 -9.72 -12.18
N GLY A 91 -7.93 -10.18 -10.94
CA GLY A 91 -8.58 -11.45 -10.58
C GLY A 91 -7.78 -12.71 -10.88
N ARG A 92 -6.55 -12.59 -11.40
CA ARG A 92 -5.65 -13.72 -11.65
C ARG A 92 -4.60 -13.82 -10.54
N GLU A 93 -4.53 -14.96 -9.89
CA GLU A 93 -3.44 -15.29 -8.96
C GLU A 93 -2.16 -15.55 -9.77
N LEU A 94 -1.18 -14.66 -9.62
CA LEU A 94 0.11 -14.73 -10.32
C LEU A 94 1.20 -15.38 -9.48
N THR A 95 1.13 -15.21 -8.16
CA THR A 95 1.94 -15.95 -7.18
C THR A 95 1.05 -16.42 -6.03
N PRO A 96 1.28 -17.63 -5.49
CA PRO A 96 0.44 -18.19 -4.46
C PRO A 96 0.70 -17.58 -3.08
N LEU A 97 -0.24 -17.80 -2.17
CA LEU A 97 -0.08 -17.49 -0.75
C LEU A 97 1.18 -18.15 -0.19
N ASN A 98 1.97 -17.39 0.56
CA ASN A 98 3.14 -17.88 1.28
C ASN A 98 2.88 -17.91 2.81
N PRO A 99 2.48 -19.05 3.37
CA PRO A 99 2.22 -19.19 4.81
C PRO A 99 3.47 -19.50 5.63
N ARG A 100 4.63 -19.69 4.97
CA ARG A 100 5.87 -20.17 5.61
C ARG A 100 6.33 -19.23 6.74
N ASN A 101 7.12 -19.78 7.63
CA ASN A 101 7.92 -19.04 8.59
C ASN A 101 9.32 -18.78 8.01
N GLY A 102 9.95 -17.70 8.47
CA GLY A 102 11.28 -17.32 8.02
C GLY A 102 11.86 -16.16 8.82
N LYS A 103 12.92 -15.55 8.29
CA LYS A 103 13.58 -14.37 8.88
C LYS A 103 13.21 -13.12 8.06
N GLY A 104 13.26 -11.97 8.70
CA GLY A 104 12.98 -10.68 8.07
C GLY A 104 11.51 -10.24 8.17
N ASN A 105 11.25 -9.04 7.68
CA ASN A 105 9.96 -8.36 7.84
C ASN A 105 8.79 -9.15 7.25
N PHE A 106 8.97 -9.76 6.06
CA PHE A 106 7.91 -10.54 5.42
C PHE A 106 7.37 -11.66 6.31
N PHE A 107 8.25 -12.30 7.08
CA PHE A 107 7.92 -13.46 7.92
C PHE A 107 7.58 -13.11 9.37
N LEU A 108 7.68 -11.84 9.78
CA LEU A 108 7.28 -11.42 11.12
C LEU A 108 5.74 -11.49 11.24
N LYS A 109 5.26 -12.42 12.05
CA LYS A 109 3.83 -12.69 12.25
C LYS A 109 3.24 -11.81 13.37
N PRO A 110 2.00 -11.32 13.22
CA PRO A 110 1.14 -11.49 12.06
C PRO A 110 1.64 -10.70 10.85
N ASN A 111 1.74 -11.37 9.70
CA ASN A 111 1.88 -10.71 8.42
C ASN A 111 0.53 -10.69 7.69
N GLY A 112 0.42 -10.00 6.56
CA GLY A 112 -0.89 -9.73 6.01
C GLY A 112 -0.96 -9.66 4.50
N ILE A 113 -2.19 -9.46 4.05
CA ILE A 113 -2.55 -9.27 2.66
C ILE A 113 -3.38 -7.99 2.55
N PHE A 114 -2.94 -7.04 1.73
CA PHE A 114 -3.83 -6.03 1.22
C PHE A 114 -4.57 -6.60 0.01
N LEU A 115 -5.88 -6.41 -0.03
CA LEU A 115 -6.71 -6.90 -1.13
C LEU A 115 -7.83 -5.93 -1.49
N ILE A 116 -8.30 -6.04 -2.73
CA ILE A 116 -9.52 -5.41 -3.24
C ILE A 116 -10.39 -6.50 -3.84
N GLY A 117 -11.67 -6.45 -3.53
CA GLY A 117 -12.68 -7.33 -4.06
C GLY A 117 -14.02 -6.62 -4.24
N ASP A 118 -15.05 -7.39 -4.52
CA ASP A 118 -16.42 -6.91 -4.71
C ASP A 118 -17.05 -6.27 -3.45
N LYS A 119 -16.42 -6.45 -2.27
CA LYS A 119 -16.82 -5.80 -1.01
C LYS A 119 -15.93 -4.59 -0.63
N GLY A 120 -15.06 -4.12 -1.52
CA GLY A 120 -14.14 -3.01 -1.29
C GLY A 120 -12.71 -3.44 -0.97
N ALA A 121 -11.96 -2.57 -0.30
CA ALA A 121 -10.58 -2.83 0.12
C ALA A 121 -10.51 -3.35 1.55
N ALA A 122 -9.54 -4.21 1.83
CA ALA A 122 -9.23 -4.69 3.18
C ALA A 122 -7.73 -4.99 3.34
N VAL A 123 -7.25 -4.91 4.58
CA VAL A 123 -6.01 -5.54 5.00
C VAL A 123 -6.38 -6.63 6.00
N ILE A 124 -5.96 -7.87 5.72
CA ILE A 124 -6.29 -9.04 6.54
C ILE A 124 -5.03 -9.77 6.99
N ASP A 125 -5.13 -10.53 8.07
CA ASP A 125 -4.10 -11.50 8.46
C ASP A 125 -3.98 -12.59 7.40
N THR A 126 -2.78 -13.05 7.11
CA THR A 126 -2.53 -14.14 6.15
C THR A 126 -3.33 -15.41 6.50
N THR A 127 -3.62 -15.66 7.77
CA THR A 127 -4.42 -16.81 8.22
C THR A 127 -5.92 -16.69 7.91
N GLU A 128 -6.39 -15.50 7.57
CA GLU A 128 -7.78 -15.22 7.19
C GLU A 128 -8.01 -15.32 5.67
N TYR A 129 -6.98 -15.66 4.89
CA TYR A 129 -7.10 -15.81 3.44
C TYR A 129 -7.44 -17.27 3.03
N PRO A 130 -8.31 -17.50 2.06
CA PRO A 130 -9.13 -16.51 1.34
C PRO A 130 -10.32 -16.02 2.18
N PRO A 131 -10.68 -14.72 2.07
CA PRO A 131 -11.81 -14.19 2.82
C PRO A 131 -13.14 -14.76 2.31
N ALA A 132 -13.98 -15.23 3.22
CA ALA A 132 -15.21 -15.90 2.88
C ALA A 132 -16.18 -15.01 2.06
N GLY A 133 -16.61 -15.49 0.90
CA GLY A 133 -17.59 -14.82 0.06
C GLY A 133 -17.13 -13.49 -0.52
N VAL A 134 -15.81 -13.28 -0.71
CA VAL A 134 -15.23 -12.11 -1.40
C VAL A 134 -14.57 -12.58 -2.70
N LYS A 135 -14.96 -11.98 -3.82
CA LYS A 135 -14.27 -12.15 -5.09
C LYS A 135 -13.13 -11.17 -5.18
N VAL A 136 -11.91 -11.62 -4.87
CA VAL A 136 -10.70 -10.80 -4.89
C VAL A 136 -10.26 -10.50 -6.31
N THR A 137 -10.00 -9.24 -6.62
CA THR A 137 -9.51 -8.78 -7.93
C THR A 137 -8.07 -8.30 -7.89
N GLN A 138 -7.64 -7.72 -6.78
CA GLN A 138 -6.28 -7.24 -6.58
C GLN A 138 -5.81 -7.72 -5.21
N ALA A 139 -4.58 -8.20 -5.08
CA ALA A 139 -4.00 -8.50 -3.76
C ALA A 139 -2.48 -8.48 -3.78
N VAL A 140 -1.88 -8.13 -2.64
CA VAL A 140 -0.46 -8.29 -2.38
C VAL A 140 -0.24 -8.74 -0.94
N GLN A 141 0.50 -9.82 -0.76
CA GLN A 141 0.99 -10.27 0.55
C GLN A 141 2.32 -9.60 0.86
N SER A 142 2.45 -9.11 2.08
CA SER A 142 3.72 -8.60 2.61
C SER A 142 3.71 -8.71 4.14
N GLY A 143 4.60 -8.01 4.82
CA GLY A 143 4.64 -8.07 6.27
C GLY A 143 5.78 -7.28 6.88
N PRO A 144 5.59 -6.97 8.16
CA PRO A 144 4.49 -7.39 9.05
C PRO A 144 3.20 -6.57 8.87
N LEU A 145 2.09 -7.02 9.46
CA LEU A 145 0.95 -6.13 9.71
C LEU A 145 1.41 -4.98 10.62
N LEU A 146 1.09 -3.75 10.24
CA LEU A 146 1.38 -2.57 11.06
C LEU A 146 0.29 -2.37 12.11
N LEU A 147 -0.96 -2.48 11.66
CA LEU A 147 -2.17 -2.39 12.47
C LEU A 147 -3.08 -3.57 12.16
N ARG A 148 -3.76 -4.05 13.20
CA ARG A 148 -4.85 -5.00 13.08
C ARG A 148 -5.98 -4.60 14.03
N ARG A 149 -7.14 -4.21 13.47
CA ARG A 149 -8.32 -3.72 14.22
C ARG A 149 -7.95 -2.57 15.16
N GLY A 150 -7.15 -1.62 14.69
CA GLY A 150 -6.67 -0.46 15.44
C GLY A 150 -5.53 -0.75 16.45
N ILE A 151 -5.07 -2.00 16.55
CA ILE A 151 -4.00 -2.40 17.46
C ILE A 151 -2.68 -2.47 16.71
N ILE A 152 -1.66 -1.76 17.21
CA ILE A 152 -0.28 -1.83 16.71
C ILE A 152 0.28 -3.23 16.96
N HIS A 153 1.05 -3.74 16.00
CA HIS A 153 1.69 -5.05 16.07
C HIS A 153 2.44 -5.25 17.41
N PRO A 154 2.22 -6.36 18.13
CA PRO A 154 2.70 -6.55 19.51
C PRO A 154 4.24 -6.56 19.67
N GLU A 155 4.97 -6.94 18.62
CA GLU A 155 6.43 -6.95 18.63
C GLU A 155 7.06 -5.55 18.41
N PHE A 156 6.27 -4.53 18.09
CA PHE A 156 6.80 -3.19 17.83
C PHE A 156 7.02 -2.43 19.12
N ARG A 157 8.24 -1.91 19.29
CA ARG A 157 8.63 -1.14 20.47
C ARG A 157 8.77 0.34 20.08
N ALA A 158 8.09 1.23 20.82
CA ALA A 158 8.15 2.68 20.60
C ALA A 158 9.59 3.24 20.64
N GLY A 159 10.43 2.70 21.55
CA GLY A 159 11.85 3.10 21.69
C GLY A 159 12.83 2.39 20.76
N SER A 160 12.37 1.62 19.77
CA SER A 160 13.26 0.89 18.85
C SER A 160 14.22 1.82 18.11
N PRO A 161 15.53 1.55 18.11
CA PRO A 161 16.52 2.31 17.33
C PRO A 161 16.49 1.96 15.82
N ASN A 162 15.76 0.92 15.41
CA ASN A 162 15.66 0.49 14.01
C ASN A 162 14.79 1.45 13.19
N ARG A 163 15.42 2.53 12.72
CA ARG A 163 14.80 3.61 11.96
C ARG A 163 15.23 3.55 10.52
N LEU A 164 14.29 3.26 9.64
CA LEU A 164 14.55 3.00 8.22
C LEU A 164 13.54 3.71 7.33
N HIS A 165 13.90 3.87 6.06
CA HIS A 165 12.98 4.23 5.00
C HIS A 165 11.91 3.12 4.83
N ARG A 166 10.64 3.50 4.60
CA ARG A 166 9.52 2.55 4.63
C ARG A 166 8.39 3.00 3.70
N ASN A 167 7.68 2.04 3.13
CA ASN A 167 6.36 2.25 2.56
C ASN A 167 5.34 1.25 3.14
N GLY A 168 4.07 1.58 3.00
CA GLY A 168 2.98 0.77 3.51
C GLY A 168 1.63 1.21 2.95
N ILE A 169 0.64 0.39 3.22
CA ILE A 169 -0.75 0.59 2.79
C ILE A 169 -1.70 0.27 3.93
N GLY A 170 -2.75 1.07 4.07
CA GLY A 170 -3.79 0.87 5.07
C GLY A 170 -5.18 1.06 4.50
N VAL A 171 -6.19 0.65 5.25
CA VAL A 171 -7.60 0.87 4.93
C VAL A 171 -8.24 1.58 6.11
N ALA A 172 -8.83 2.75 5.82
CA ALA A 172 -9.57 3.53 6.80
C ALA A 172 -10.99 2.97 7.01
N LYS A 173 -11.65 3.39 8.09
CA LYS A 173 -13.01 2.92 8.45
C LYS A 173 -14.06 3.10 7.36
N ASP A 174 -13.91 4.13 6.53
CA ASP A 174 -14.80 4.43 5.41
C ASP A 174 -14.47 3.65 4.13
N GLY A 175 -13.47 2.75 4.18
CA GLY A 175 -12.99 1.98 3.04
C GLY A 175 -11.96 2.70 2.17
N THR A 176 -11.57 3.93 2.51
CA THR A 176 -10.50 4.66 1.80
C THR A 176 -9.17 3.94 1.96
N VAL A 177 -8.46 3.77 0.85
CA VAL A 177 -7.10 3.21 0.85
C VAL A 177 -6.10 4.33 1.09
N VAL A 178 -5.20 4.13 2.05
CA VAL A 178 -4.14 5.07 2.42
C VAL A 178 -2.79 4.47 2.06
N LEU A 179 -2.02 5.14 1.21
CA LEU A 179 -0.64 4.82 0.92
C LEU A 179 0.27 5.81 1.65
N ALA A 180 1.30 5.30 2.28
CA ALA A 180 2.30 6.13 2.96
C ALA A 180 3.71 5.67 2.63
N MET A 181 4.61 6.63 2.42
CA MET A 181 6.04 6.38 2.24
C MET A 181 6.84 7.46 2.97
N THR A 182 7.93 7.09 3.60
CA THR A 182 8.92 8.05 4.13
C THR A 182 9.60 8.78 2.97
N ASP A 183 9.84 10.08 3.07
CA ASP A 183 10.69 10.79 2.10
C ASP A 183 12.15 10.34 2.29
N ILE A 184 12.82 9.89 1.22
CA ILE A 184 14.22 9.45 1.28
C ILE A 184 15.20 10.55 1.79
N ARG A 185 14.79 11.82 1.70
CA ARG A 185 15.53 12.98 2.21
C ARG A 185 15.06 13.45 3.59
N SER A 186 14.22 12.64 4.25
CA SER A 186 13.78 12.96 5.61
C SER A 186 14.99 12.99 6.56
N PRO A 187 15.12 14.00 7.41
CA PRO A 187 16.23 14.09 8.37
C PRO A 187 16.17 13.00 9.45
N LYS A 188 15.01 12.37 9.60
CA LYS A 188 14.74 11.28 10.55
C LYS A 188 13.86 10.24 9.88
N TYR A 189 14.08 8.96 10.18
CA TYR A 189 13.20 7.86 9.76
C TYR A 189 12.41 7.29 10.94
N PRO A 190 11.22 6.73 10.70
CA PRO A 190 10.42 6.10 11.74
C PRO A 190 10.95 4.69 12.04
N ASN A 191 10.76 4.22 13.27
CA ASN A 191 10.73 2.80 13.54
C ASN A 191 9.35 2.22 13.16
N LEU A 192 9.17 0.88 13.26
CA LEU A 192 7.91 0.24 12.87
C LEU A 192 6.72 0.66 13.75
N HIS A 193 6.95 0.94 15.04
CA HIS A 193 5.90 1.42 15.93
C HIS A 193 5.40 2.82 15.51
N GLU A 194 6.33 3.75 15.24
CA GLU A 194 6.00 5.10 14.79
C GLU A 194 5.31 5.07 13.41
N PHE A 195 5.74 4.17 12.53
CA PHE A 195 5.13 4.02 11.21
C PHE A 195 3.73 3.40 11.31
N ALA A 196 3.50 2.45 12.22
CA ALA A 196 2.16 1.91 12.50
C ALA A 196 1.25 3.00 13.11
N LYS A 197 1.78 3.78 14.07
CA LYS A 197 1.05 4.90 14.67
C LYS A 197 0.60 5.92 13.62
N LEU A 198 1.42 6.21 12.60
CA LEU A 198 1.02 7.08 11.49
C LEU A 198 -0.29 6.62 10.85
N PHE A 199 -0.42 5.32 10.52
CA PHE A 199 -1.65 4.79 9.91
C PHE A 199 -2.85 4.89 10.87
N ALA A 200 -2.65 4.64 12.17
CA ALA A 200 -3.70 4.83 13.16
C ALA A 200 -4.17 6.30 13.24
N ASP A 201 -3.23 7.24 13.24
CA ASP A 201 -3.52 8.68 13.25
C ASP A 201 -4.21 9.16 11.95
N LEU A 202 -3.99 8.45 10.84
CA LEU A 202 -4.68 8.65 9.56
C LEU A 202 -6.05 7.96 9.49
N GLY A 203 -6.51 7.34 10.58
CA GLY A 203 -7.83 6.70 10.67
C GLY A 203 -7.92 5.29 10.12
N CYS A 204 -6.78 4.65 9.81
CA CYS A 204 -6.77 3.24 9.40
C CYS A 204 -7.02 2.33 10.61
N GLU A 205 -7.83 1.28 10.40
CA GLU A 205 -8.00 0.19 11.37
C GLU A 205 -7.02 -0.95 11.10
N ASP A 206 -6.71 -1.19 9.84
CA ASP A 206 -5.78 -2.21 9.40
C ASP A 206 -4.73 -1.60 8.47
N ALA A 207 -3.47 -1.98 8.62
CA ALA A 207 -2.37 -1.49 7.78
C ALA A 207 -1.26 -2.53 7.65
N LEU A 208 -0.60 -2.52 6.50
CA LEU A 208 0.43 -3.46 6.10
C LEU A 208 1.72 -2.74 5.72
N PHE A 209 2.84 -3.20 6.25
CA PHE A 209 4.16 -2.84 5.75
C PHE A 209 4.40 -3.53 4.41
N LEU A 210 4.89 -2.80 3.42
CA LEU A 210 5.15 -3.33 2.09
C LEU A 210 6.63 -3.57 1.85
N ASP A 211 7.46 -2.51 1.99
CA ASP A 211 8.90 -2.62 1.71
C ASP A 211 9.71 -1.58 2.53
N GLY A 212 11.02 -1.68 2.48
CA GLY A 212 11.98 -0.85 3.20
C GLY A 212 12.79 0.10 2.31
N ASP A 213 14.11 0.01 2.40
CA ASP A 213 15.08 0.98 1.89
C ASP A 213 14.99 1.29 0.39
N ILE A 214 14.44 0.39 -0.41
CA ILE A 214 14.27 0.57 -1.85
C ILE A 214 12.96 1.29 -2.22
N SER A 215 12.12 1.64 -1.24
CA SER A 215 10.79 2.21 -1.46
C SER A 215 10.82 3.46 -2.34
N GLN A 216 9.94 3.49 -3.33
CA GLN A 216 9.74 4.64 -4.21
C GLN A 216 8.24 4.87 -4.45
N MET A 217 7.85 6.13 -4.46
CA MET A 217 6.52 6.60 -4.88
C MET A 217 6.73 7.74 -5.87
N ARG A 218 6.07 7.67 -7.02
CA ARG A 218 6.24 8.63 -8.12
C ARG A 218 4.90 9.09 -8.64
N SER A 219 4.83 10.36 -9.04
CA SER A 219 3.66 10.99 -9.68
C SER A 219 4.08 11.97 -10.77
N GLY A 220 3.16 12.32 -11.66
CA GLY A 220 3.40 13.26 -12.76
C GLY A 220 4.59 12.85 -13.64
N GLU A 221 5.43 13.80 -14.01
CA GLU A 221 6.60 13.57 -14.87
C GLU A 221 7.61 12.55 -14.31
N ALA A 222 7.65 12.37 -12.99
CA ALA A 222 8.56 11.41 -12.38
C ALA A 222 8.23 9.95 -12.72
N LEU A 223 7.00 9.66 -13.14
CA LEU A 223 6.57 8.33 -13.57
C LEU A 223 7.35 7.83 -14.79
N GLY A 224 7.68 8.72 -15.72
CA GLY A 224 8.44 8.40 -16.94
C GLY A 224 9.96 8.29 -16.76
N LYS A 225 10.49 8.62 -15.57
CA LYS A 225 11.95 8.59 -15.35
C LYS A 225 12.46 7.15 -15.13
N PRO A 226 13.69 6.83 -15.59
CA PRO A 226 14.29 5.53 -15.33
C PRO A 226 14.31 5.16 -13.84
N SER A 227 14.14 3.87 -13.55
CA SER A 227 14.24 3.32 -12.20
C SER A 227 14.99 1.99 -12.21
N GLY A 228 15.44 1.54 -11.04
CA GLY A 228 15.84 0.16 -10.83
C GLY A 228 14.64 -0.81 -10.90
N PRO A 229 14.93 -2.12 -10.90
CA PRO A 229 13.87 -3.13 -10.93
C PRO A 229 13.17 -3.26 -9.59
N PHE A 230 11.85 -3.55 -9.65
CA PHE A 230 10.99 -3.87 -8.52
C PHE A 230 10.22 -5.17 -8.79
N GLY A 231 9.77 -5.83 -7.71
CA GLY A 231 8.99 -7.06 -7.81
C GLY A 231 7.53 -6.86 -8.18
N SER A 232 6.96 -5.68 -7.88
CA SER A 232 5.57 -5.32 -8.25
C SER A 232 5.33 -3.84 -7.98
N PHE A 233 4.18 -3.33 -8.44
CA PHE A 233 3.75 -1.97 -8.21
C PHE A 233 2.30 -1.92 -7.72
N ILE A 234 2.00 -0.86 -6.97
CA ILE A 234 0.66 -0.42 -6.63
C ILE A 234 0.45 0.91 -7.34
N ALA A 235 -0.47 0.94 -8.28
CA ALA A 235 -0.81 2.14 -9.03
C ALA A 235 -2.15 2.72 -8.55
N VAL A 236 -2.21 4.04 -8.45
CA VAL A 236 -3.45 4.80 -8.34
C VAL A 236 -3.73 5.40 -9.70
N VAL A 237 -4.82 4.97 -10.32
CA VAL A 237 -5.25 5.43 -11.63
C VAL A 237 -6.34 6.50 -11.52
N LYS A 238 -6.45 7.32 -12.54
CA LYS A 238 -7.51 8.33 -12.65
C LYS A 238 -8.87 7.66 -12.58
N GLU A 239 -9.77 8.21 -11.78
CA GLU A 239 -11.14 7.72 -11.71
C GLU A 239 -11.83 7.94 -13.07
N VAL A 240 -12.31 6.86 -13.67
CA VAL A 240 -13.16 6.94 -14.87
C VAL A 240 -14.52 7.39 -14.38
N LYS A 241 -14.90 8.63 -14.65
CA LYS A 241 -16.29 9.05 -14.49
C LYS A 241 -17.15 8.17 -15.41
N PRO A 242 -18.29 7.62 -14.94
CA PRO A 242 -19.25 7.05 -15.84
C PRO A 242 -19.52 8.08 -16.95
N ALA A 243 -19.48 7.63 -18.22
CA ALA A 243 -19.94 8.50 -19.29
C ALA A 243 -21.33 9.00 -18.88
N ASP A 244 -21.49 10.33 -18.76
CA ASP A 244 -22.79 10.92 -18.52
C ASP A 244 -23.74 10.26 -19.56
N GLU A 245 -24.80 9.60 -19.09
CA GLU A 245 -25.86 9.20 -19.96
C GLU A 245 -26.27 10.47 -20.71
N ALA A 246 -25.93 10.50 -21.98
CA ALA A 246 -26.30 11.61 -22.85
C ALA A 246 -27.84 11.71 -22.85
N PRO A 247 -28.40 12.93 -22.76
CA PRO A 247 -29.83 13.14 -22.69
C PRO A 247 -30.58 12.66 -23.94
#